data_489454e97fa20c80ba9e537963317c38
#
_entry.id   489454e97fa20c80ba9e537963317c38
#
_cell.length_a   1.000
_cell.length_b   1.000
_cell.length_c   1.000
_cell.angle_alpha   90.00
_cell.angle_beta   90.00
_cell.angle_gamma   90.00
#
_symmetry.space_group_name_H-M   'P 1'
#
loop_
_entity.id
_entity.type
_entity.pdbx_description
1 polymer ?
#
loop_
_entity_poly.entity_id
_entity_poly.type
_entity_poly.pdbx_seq_one_letter_code
_entity_poly.pdbx_strand_id
1 'polypeptide(L)'
;NQSSVRSKHMTKKVIVVGSGFGGLASALRLRAKGYDVTLVEKHPDLGGRARVFKKGSFIYDGGPTVITAPYLFEELFSLFNKKISDYVKIVPLSLWYRFVFNDGRTFDYSGHENSMEREIRKFSEKDIKGYKSLVKFTEKIFDKGFTELSDKPFNKFSFMLKQIPALLNLKSYKSVYGLVSNYISNEELRRVFSMHPLLVGGNPFTTTSIYT
;
A
#
# COMPACT_ATOMS: atom_id res chain seq x y z
N ASN A 1 40.40 30.26 32.54
CA ASN A 1 40.31 28.84 32.15
C ASN A 1 38.94 28.29 32.51
N GLN A 2 37.98 28.47 31.62
CA GLN A 2 36.70 27.73 31.66
C GLN A 2 36.81 26.54 30.71
N SER A 3 37.12 25.38 31.28
CA SER A 3 37.03 24.09 30.56
C SER A 3 35.57 23.75 30.32
N SER A 4 35.07 24.00 29.13
CA SER A 4 33.77 23.52 28.66
C SER A 4 33.81 21.99 28.61
N VAL A 5 33.26 21.36 29.64
CA VAL A 5 32.93 19.91 29.61
C VAL A 5 31.82 19.72 28.59
N ARG A 6 32.18 19.41 27.35
CA ARG A 6 31.25 18.89 26.38
C ARG A 6 30.74 17.52 26.90
N SER A 7 29.53 17.53 27.45
CA SER A 7 28.78 16.31 27.76
C SER A 7 28.76 15.47 26.51
N LYS A 8 29.48 14.35 26.53
CA LYS A 8 29.46 13.30 25.49
C LYS A 8 28.09 12.62 25.61
N HIS A 9 27.07 13.17 24.92
CA HIS A 9 25.81 12.43 24.77
C HIS A 9 26.13 11.10 24.15
N MET A 10 26.06 10.04 24.94
CA MET A 10 26.23 8.67 24.47
C MET A 10 25.10 8.40 23.48
N THR A 11 25.42 8.28 22.21
CA THR A 11 24.47 7.91 21.17
C THR A 11 23.93 6.53 21.49
N LYS A 12 22.62 6.42 21.68
CA LYS A 12 21.97 5.13 21.98
C LYS A 12 22.16 4.19 20.81
N LYS A 13 22.62 2.97 21.07
CA LYS A 13 22.83 1.91 20.07
C LYS A 13 21.56 1.12 19.88
N VAL A 14 21.23 0.81 18.64
CA VAL A 14 20.06 0.01 18.25
C VAL A 14 20.48 -1.04 17.22
N ILE A 15 20.01 -2.26 17.40
CA ILE A 15 20.17 -3.33 16.43
C ILE A 15 18.82 -3.58 15.76
N VAL A 16 18.80 -3.52 14.43
CA VAL A 16 17.64 -3.89 13.61
C VAL A 16 17.95 -5.22 12.94
N VAL A 17 17.09 -6.21 13.14
CA VAL A 17 17.27 -7.56 12.59
C VAL A 17 16.36 -7.74 11.38
N GLY A 18 16.96 -8.02 10.24
CA GLY A 18 16.29 -8.20 8.95
C GLY A 18 16.26 -6.94 8.10
N SER A 19 16.57 -7.08 6.81
CA SER A 19 16.67 -6.01 5.82
C SER A 19 15.51 -5.98 4.82
N GLY A 20 14.34 -6.53 5.18
CA GLY A 20 13.12 -6.29 4.43
C GLY A 20 12.67 -4.82 4.53
N PHE A 21 11.63 -4.40 3.81
CA PHE A 21 11.16 -2.99 3.82
C PHE A 21 10.92 -2.44 5.22
N GLY A 22 10.31 -3.22 6.11
CA GLY A 22 10.09 -2.80 7.51
C GLY A 22 11.37 -2.57 8.29
N GLY A 23 12.36 -3.46 8.14
CA GLY A 23 13.66 -3.33 8.79
C GLY A 23 14.45 -2.14 8.23
N LEU A 24 14.51 -1.97 6.92
CA LEU A 24 15.17 -0.82 6.27
C LEU A 24 14.52 0.50 6.69
N ALA A 25 13.18 0.59 6.64
CA ALA A 25 12.46 1.80 7.06
C ALA A 25 12.69 2.13 8.54
N SER A 26 12.70 1.11 9.42
CA SER A 26 12.98 1.29 10.84
C SER A 26 14.41 1.76 11.08
N ALA A 27 15.39 1.14 10.41
CA ALA A 27 16.80 1.52 10.54
C ALA A 27 17.03 2.97 10.08
N LEU A 28 16.46 3.36 8.94
CA LEU A 28 16.57 4.72 8.41
C LEU A 28 15.93 5.75 9.36
N ARG A 29 14.71 5.50 9.84
CA ARG A 29 14.04 6.42 10.78
C ARG A 29 14.76 6.54 12.12
N LEU A 30 15.30 5.45 12.64
CA LEU A 30 16.12 5.47 13.85
C LEU A 30 17.42 6.26 13.62
N ARG A 31 18.08 6.05 12.48
CA ARG A 31 19.29 6.79 12.12
C ARG A 31 19.01 8.29 12.00
N ALA A 32 17.91 8.68 11.35
CA ALA A 32 17.48 10.07 11.22
C ALA A 32 17.20 10.73 12.60
N LYS A 33 16.78 9.93 13.59
CA LYS A 33 16.61 10.38 14.99
C LYS A 33 17.92 10.42 15.79
N GLY A 34 19.07 10.14 15.17
CA GLY A 34 20.39 10.23 15.82
C GLY A 34 20.83 8.98 16.57
N TYR A 35 20.15 7.84 16.41
CA TYR A 35 20.61 6.57 16.97
C TYR A 35 21.81 6.02 16.19
N ASP A 36 22.69 5.30 16.89
CA ASP A 36 23.73 4.47 16.26
C ASP A 36 23.08 3.11 15.91
N VAL A 37 22.85 2.89 14.62
CA VAL A 37 22.03 1.77 14.14
C VAL A 37 22.91 0.72 13.45
N THR A 38 22.82 -0.52 13.91
CA THR A 38 23.37 -1.69 13.25
C THR A 38 22.24 -2.49 12.63
N LEU A 39 22.28 -2.69 11.30
CA LEU A 39 21.35 -3.56 10.57
C LEU A 39 22.01 -4.94 10.37
N VAL A 40 21.32 -5.99 10.82
CA VAL A 40 21.79 -7.39 10.70
C VAL A 40 20.87 -8.13 9.75
N GLU A 41 21.47 -8.77 8.73
CA GLU A 41 20.76 -9.57 7.73
C GLU A 41 21.44 -10.95 7.59
N LYS A 42 20.64 -12.02 7.50
CA LYS A 42 21.14 -13.40 7.38
C LYS A 42 21.57 -13.77 5.95
N HIS A 43 21.04 -13.04 4.95
CA HIS A 43 21.34 -13.27 3.54
C HIS A 43 22.40 -12.29 3.05
N PRO A 44 23.17 -12.62 2.00
CA PRO A 44 24.12 -11.68 1.40
C PRO A 44 23.42 -10.49 0.73
N ASP A 45 22.16 -10.65 0.32
CA ASP A 45 21.38 -9.64 -0.39
C ASP A 45 20.34 -9.01 0.54
N LEU A 46 20.19 -7.69 0.45
CA LEU A 46 19.18 -6.93 1.17
C LEU A 46 17.81 -7.05 0.48
N GLY A 47 16.74 -6.61 1.17
CA GLY A 47 15.41 -6.45 0.60
C GLY A 47 14.36 -7.48 1.05
N GLY A 48 14.79 -8.55 1.71
CA GLY A 48 13.88 -9.58 2.24
C GLY A 48 13.04 -10.24 1.13
N ARG A 49 11.72 -10.11 1.16
CA ARG A 49 10.82 -10.64 0.11
C ARG A 49 10.87 -9.85 -1.19
N ALA A 50 11.43 -8.65 -1.19
CA ALA A 50 11.62 -7.81 -2.39
C ALA A 50 13.07 -7.88 -2.93
N ARG A 51 13.86 -8.85 -2.47
CA ARG A 51 15.23 -9.04 -2.97
C ARG A 51 15.23 -9.53 -4.42
N VAL A 52 16.33 -9.25 -5.10
CA VAL A 52 16.60 -9.72 -6.46
C VAL A 52 17.40 -11.02 -6.41
N PHE A 53 17.00 -12.01 -7.19
CA PHE A 53 17.74 -13.26 -7.33
C PHE A 53 18.57 -13.24 -8.62
N LYS A 54 19.84 -13.64 -8.52
CA LYS A 54 20.74 -13.75 -9.67
C LYS A 54 21.21 -15.20 -9.84
N LYS A 55 21.10 -15.72 -11.07
CA LYS A 55 21.62 -17.04 -11.44
C LYS A 55 22.28 -16.95 -12.81
N GLY A 56 23.61 -16.96 -12.84
CA GLY A 56 24.37 -16.67 -14.06
C GLY A 56 24.07 -15.27 -14.58
N SER A 57 23.67 -15.16 -15.84
CA SER A 57 23.24 -13.90 -16.47
C SER A 57 21.78 -13.52 -16.21
N PHE A 58 21.00 -14.39 -15.57
CA PHE A 58 19.58 -14.16 -15.31
C PHE A 58 19.39 -13.37 -14.01
N ILE A 59 18.45 -12.40 -14.06
CA ILE A 59 18.05 -11.59 -12.92
C ILE A 59 16.53 -11.75 -12.74
N TYR A 60 16.11 -12.10 -11.52
CA TYR A 60 14.71 -12.31 -11.17
C TYR A 60 14.31 -11.42 -10.00
N ASP A 61 13.28 -10.63 -10.18
CA ASP A 61 12.66 -9.89 -9.08
C ASP A 61 11.85 -10.86 -8.20
N GLY A 62 12.19 -10.92 -6.91
CA GLY A 62 11.54 -11.83 -5.98
C GLY A 62 10.31 -11.27 -5.30
N GLY A 63 9.98 -10.01 -5.57
CA GLY A 63 8.94 -9.28 -4.87
C GLY A 63 8.03 -8.46 -5.77
N PRO A 64 7.25 -7.55 -5.18
CA PRO A 64 6.35 -6.68 -5.92
C PRO A 64 7.12 -5.77 -6.88
N THR A 65 6.67 -5.74 -8.12
CA THR A 65 7.21 -4.87 -9.18
C THR A 65 6.42 -3.57 -9.33
N VAL A 66 5.22 -3.51 -8.74
CA VAL A 66 4.34 -2.34 -8.76
C VAL A 66 4.37 -1.66 -7.38
N ILE A 67 4.71 -0.36 -7.38
CA ILE A 67 4.73 0.46 -6.18
C ILE A 67 3.42 1.27 -6.13
N THR A 68 2.58 0.97 -5.15
CA THR A 68 1.27 1.61 -4.98
C THR A 68 1.32 2.89 -4.13
N ALA A 69 2.38 3.08 -3.34
CA ALA A 69 2.55 4.21 -2.43
C ALA A 69 3.97 4.80 -2.53
N PRO A 70 4.34 5.43 -3.65
CA PRO A 70 5.69 5.97 -3.87
C PRO A 70 6.08 7.03 -2.83
N TYR A 71 5.13 7.81 -2.32
CA TYR A 71 5.34 8.82 -1.29
C TYR A 71 5.99 8.28 0.00
N LEU A 72 5.78 7.00 0.35
CA LEU A 72 6.42 6.37 1.51
C LEU A 72 7.93 6.21 1.32
N PHE A 73 8.37 5.99 0.08
CA PHE A 73 9.80 5.97 -0.24
C PHE A 73 10.37 7.38 -0.28
N GLU A 74 9.65 8.33 -0.88
CA GLU A 74 10.05 9.74 -0.92
C GLU A 74 10.28 10.29 0.50
N GLU A 75 9.41 9.94 1.45
CA GLU A 75 9.57 10.29 2.86
C GLU A 75 10.91 9.77 3.42
N LEU A 76 11.26 8.50 3.18
CA LEU A 76 12.51 7.92 3.69
C LEU A 76 13.75 8.62 3.13
N PHE A 77 13.74 9.00 1.85
CA PHE A 77 14.83 9.76 1.24
C PHE A 77 14.92 11.18 1.80
N SER A 78 13.78 11.82 2.02
CA SER A 78 13.70 13.18 2.57
C SER A 78 14.28 13.31 3.98
N LEU A 79 14.23 12.24 4.80
CA LEU A 79 14.87 12.19 6.13
C LEU A 79 16.36 12.49 6.09
N PHE A 80 17.01 12.31 4.94
CA PHE A 80 18.44 12.53 4.71
C PHE A 80 18.72 13.63 3.69
N ASN A 81 17.75 14.52 3.43
CA ASN A 81 17.84 15.57 2.44
C ASN A 81 18.18 15.06 1.03
N LYS A 82 17.66 13.88 0.67
CA LYS A 82 17.85 13.25 -0.63
C LYS A 82 16.54 13.17 -1.38
N LYS A 83 16.62 13.16 -2.73
CA LYS A 83 15.47 12.94 -3.61
C LYS A 83 15.52 11.52 -4.15
N ILE A 84 14.42 10.80 -4.10
CA ILE A 84 14.36 9.43 -4.64
C ILE A 84 14.66 9.41 -6.13
N SER A 85 14.29 10.45 -6.88
CA SER A 85 14.53 10.59 -8.32
C SER A 85 16.01 10.53 -8.72
N ASP A 86 16.92 10.84 -7.78
CA ASP A 86 18.37 10.77 -8.03
C ASP A 86 18.89 9.32 -8.01
N TYR A 87 18.09 8.37 -7.54
CA TYR A 87 18.47 6.96 -7.35
C TYR A 87 17.59 5.99 -8.14
N VAL A 88 16.28 6.29 -8.25
CA VAL A 88 15.29 5.40 -8.85
C VAL A 88 14.33 6.20 -9.71
N LYS A 89 14.08 5.72 -10.93
CA LYS A 89 13.05 6.26 -11.82
C LYS A 89 11.75 5.49 -11.60
N ILE A 90 10.77 6.14 -10.97
CA ILE A 90 9.40 5.60 -10.83
C ILE A 90 8.58 6.08 -12.03
N VAL A 91 7.99 5.14 -12.76
CA VAL A 91 7.20 5.42 -13.97
C VAL A 91 5.74 5.09 -13.71
N PRO A 92 4.81 6.05 -13.86
CA PRO A 92 3.38 5.77 -13.75
C PRO A 92 2.91 4.77 -14.80
N LEU A 93 2.06 3.83 -14.41
CA LEU A 93 1.44 2.89 -15.34
C LEU A 93 0.14 3.48 -15.87
N SER A 94 -0.04 3.47 -17.19
CA SER A 94 -1.30 3.85 -17.85
C SER A 94 -2.38 2.77 -17.75
N LEU A 95 -1.95 1.51 -17.77
CA LEU A 95 -2.77 0.33 -17.55
C LEU A 95 -2.25 -0.38 -16.28
N TRP A 96 -3.14 -0.54 -15.29
CA TRP A 96 -2.78 -1.20 -14.04
C TRP A 96 -3.01 -2.70 -14.10
N TYR A 97 -4.21 -3.11 -14.58
CA TYR A 97 -4.59 -4.52 -14.71
C TYR A 97 -5.44 -4.73 -15.96
N ARG A 98 -5.28 -5.87 -16.60
CA ARG A 98 -6.20 -6.35 -17.64
C ARG A 98 -6.90 -7.60 -17.16
N PHE A 99 -8.22 -7.54 -17.10
CA PHE A 99 -9.07 -8.70 -16.86
C PHE A 99 -9.44 -9.30 -18.20
N VAL A 100 -9.33 -10.61 -18.29
CA VAL A 100 -9.73 -11.38 -19.48
C VAL A 100 -10.83 -12.33 -19.04
N PHE A 101 -11.98 -12.22 -19.69
CA PHE A 101 -13.15 -13.08 -19.43
C PHE A 101 -13.14 -14.31 -20.32
N ASN A 102 -13.91 -15.34 -19.94
CA ASN A 102 -13.95 -16.62 -20.66
C ASN A 102 -14.46 -16.50 -22.11
N ASP A 103 -15.25 -15.46 -22.40
CA ASP A 103 -15.77 -15.15 -23.76
C ASP A 103 -14.79 -14.28 -24.58
N GLY A 104 -13.59 -14.03 -24.08
CA GLY A 104 -12.54 -13.24 -24.74
C GLY A 104 -12.67 -11.73 -24.57
N ARG A 105 -13.75 -11.23 -23.95
CA ARG A 105 -13.84 -9.80 -23.61
C ARG A 105 -12.77 -9.42 -22.61
N THR A 106 -12.34 -8.17 -22.67
CA THR A 106 -11.35 -7.60 -21.74
C THR A 106 -11.88 -6.37 -21.04
N PHE A 107 -11.40 -6.15 -19.82
CA PHE A 107 -11.59 -4.91 -19.07
C PHE A 107 -10.22 -4.37 -18.65
N ASP A 108 -9.88 -3.19 -19.11
CA ASP A 108 -8.62 -2.50 -18.80
C ASP A 108 -8.81 -1.58 -17.61
N TYR A 109 -8.26 -1.97 -16.46
CA TYR A 109 -8.32 -1.19 -15.24
C TYR A 109 -7.20 -0.16 -15.20
N SER A 110 -7.54 1.11 -15.05
CA SER A 110 -6.60 2.24 -14.98
C SER A 110 -7.01 3.24 -13.91
N GLY A 111 -6.17 4.25 -13.65
CA GLY A 111 -6.48 5.34 -12.73
C GLY A 111 -7.23 6.52 -13.36
N HIS A 112 -7.59 6.45 -14.64
CA HIS A 112 -8.20 7.58 -15.35
C HIS A 112 -9.72 7.39 -15.47
N GLU A 113 -10.51 8.31 -14.88
CA GLU A 113 -11.97 8.24 -14.83
C GLU A 113 -12.59 8.01 -16.21
N ASN A 114 -12.21 8.80 -17.22
CA ASN A 114 -12.75 8.67 -18.59
C ASN A 114 -12.44 7.29 -19.22
N SER A 115 -11.30 6.71 -18.90
CA SER A 115 -10.92 5.37 -19.38
C SER A 115 -11.77 4.31 -18.70
N MET A 116 -11.95 4.43 -17.38
CA MET A 116 -12.78 3.52 -16.60
C MET A 116 -14.23 3.57 -17.07
N GLU A 117 -14.79 4.74 -17.33
CA GLU A 117 -16.16 4.84 -17.87
C GLU A 117 -16.33 4.16 -19.21
N ARG A 118 -15.34 4.29 -20.12
CA ARG A 118 -15.37 3.56 -21.43
C ARG A 118 -15.35 2.05 -21.23
N GLU A 119 -14.52 1.57 -20.31
CA GLU A 119 -14.44 0.14 -20.00
C GLU A 119 -15.74 -0.38 -19.38
N ILE A 120 -16.30 0.34 -18.41
CA ILE A 120 -17.57 -0.02 -17.76
C ILE A 120 -18.70 -0.07 -18.78
N ARG A 121 -18.76 0.88 -19.73
CA ARG A 121 -19.80 0.95 -20.75
C ARG A 121 -19.85 -0.29 -21.66
N LYS A 122 -18.72 -0.97 -21.87
CA LYS A 122 -18.69 -2.23 -22.61
C LYS A 122 -19.51 -3.35 -21.95
N PHE A 123 -19.71 -3.28 -20.64
CA PHE A 123 -20.40 -4.29 -19.83
C PHE A 123 -21.77 -3.81 -19.35
N SER A 124 -21.86 -2.57 -18.87
CA SER A 124 -23.10 -2.03 -18.29
C SER A 124 -23.05 -0.51 -18.17
N GLU A 125 -23.70 0.22 -19.06
CA GLU A 125 -23.75 1.68 -19.00
C GLU A 125 -24.39 2.22 -17.71
N LYS A 126 -25.41 1.53 -17.20
CA LYS A 126 -26.11 1.90 -15.95
C LYS A 126 -25.19 1.87 -14.72
N ASP A 127 -24.12 1.10 -14.75
CA ASP A 127 -23.18 0.95 -13.63
C ASP A 127 -22.14 2.08 -13.55
N ILE A 128 -22.05 2.98 -14.54
CA ILE A 128 -21.14 4.15 -14.49
C ILE A 128 -21.44 5.02 -13.26
N LYS A 129 -22.74 5.32 -12.99
CA LYS A 129 -23.15 6.10 -11.82
C LYS A 129 -22.80 5.37 -10.51
N GLY A 130 -23.01 4.06 -10.49
CA GLY A 130 -22.64 3.20 -9.35
C GLY A 130 -21.14 3.22 -9.08
N TYR A 131 -20.33 3.10 -10.13
CA TYR A 131 -18.87 3.19 -10.04
C TYR A 131 -18.41 4.51 -9.43
N LYS A 132 -18.90 5.66 -9.92
CA LYS A 132 -18.55 6.98 -9.34
C LYS A 132 -18.91 7.07 -7.85
N SER A 133 -20.04 6.51 -7.47
CA SER A 133 -20.47 6.48 -6.07
C SER A 133 -19.59 5.53 -5.23
N LEU A 134 -19.15 4.41 -5.79
CA LEU A 134 -18.23 3.49 -5.15
C LEU A 134 -16.87 4.17 -4.92
N VAL A 135 -16.27 4.78 -5.94
CA VAL A 135 -14.99 5.50 -5.82
C VAL A 135 -15.07 6.56 -4.72
N LYS A 136 -16.11 7.41 -4.75
CA LYS A 136 -16.33 8.44 -3.72
C LYS A 136 -16.51 7.87 -2.31
N PHE A 137 -17.02 6.65 -2.19
CA PHE A 137 -17.12 5.97 -0.90
C PHE A 137 -15.78 5.38 -0.46
N THR A 138 -15.02 4.80 -1.39
CA THR A 138 -13.70 4.21 -1.08
C THR A 138 -12.65 5.25 -0.75
N GLU A 139 -12.75 6.48 -1.28
CA GLU A 139 -11.94 7.62 -0.84
C GLU A 139 -12.05 7.84 0.68
N LYS A 140 -13.27 7.77 1.24
CA LYS A 140 -13.47 7.90 2.70
C LYS A 140 -12.83 6.76 3.49
N ILE A 141 -12.81 5.55 2.92
CA ILE A 141 -12.12 4.39 3.51
C ILE A 141 -10.60 4.64 3.50
N PHE A 142 -10.08 5.12 2.38
CA PHE A 142 -8.66 5.45 2.22
C PHE A 142 -8.23 6.53 3.22
N ASP A 143 -8.96 7.63 3.31
CA ASP A 143 -8.68 8.73 4.23
C ASP A 143 -8.63 8.23 5.68
N LYS A 144 -9.59 7.43 6.09
CA LYS A 144 -9.62 6.87 7.43
C LYS A 144 -8.52 5.85 7.67
N GLY A 145 -8.33 4.90 6.75
CA GLY A 145 -7.38 3.79 6.89
C GLY A 145 -5.93 4.22 6.72
N PHE A 146 -5.64 4.93 5.64
CA PHE A 146 -4.28 5.31 5.26
C PHE A 146 -3.85 6.67 5.79
N THR A 147 -4.73 7.67 5.79
CA THR A 147 -4.36 9.02 6.20
C THR A 147 -4.40 9.18 7.72
N GLU A 148 -5.44 8.67 8.39
CA GLU A 148 -5.59 8.87 9.83
C GLU A 148 -4.98 7.74 10.69
N LEU A 149 -5.07 6.49 10.24
CA LEU A 149 -4.80 5.32 11.10
C LEU A 149 -3.51 4.56 10.77
N SER A 150 -2.89 4.78 9.59
CA SER A 150 -1.76 3.97 9.14
C SER A 150 -0.51 4.07 10.04
N ASP A 151 -0.31 5.21 10.71
CA ASP A 151 0.80 5.49 11.62
C ASP A 151 0.44 5.30 13.10
N LYS A 152 -0.80 4.94 13.42
CA LYS A 152 -1.28 4.79 14.80
C LYS A 152 -1.08 3.36 15.31
N PRO A 153 -0.46 3.16 16.48
CA PRO A 153 -0.33 1.85 17.07
C PRO A 153 -1.68 1.38 17.66
N PHE A 154 -2.15 0.20 17.25
CA PHE A 154 -3.37 -0.43 17.76
C PHE A 154 -3.11 -1.24 19.03
N ASN A 155 -2.32 -0.70 19.96
CA ASN A 155 -1.88 -1.38 21.18
C ASN A 155 -2.76 -1.13 22.41
N LYS A 156 -3.76 -0.23 22.31
CA LYS A 156 -4.68 0.10 23.40
C LYS A 156 -6.12 -0.25 23.02
N PHE A 157 -6.77 -1.05 23.83
CA PHE A 157 -8.17 -1.46 23.63
C PHE A 157 -9.12 -0.25 23.55
N SER A 158 -8.89 0.77 24.39
CA SER A 158 -9.67 2.01 24.35
C SER A 158 -9.55 2.77 23.02
N PHE A 159 -8.39 2.70 22.38
CA PHE A 159 -8.19 3.29 21.05
C PHE A 159 -8.99 2.52 19.99
N MET A 160 -9.01 1.18 20.06
CA MET A 160 -9.79 0.33 19.14
C MET A 160 -11.29 0.61 19.28
N LEU A 161 -11.82 0.71 20.51
CA LEU A 161 -13.22 1.05 20.76
C LEU A 161 -13.63 2.39 20.16
N LYS A 162 -12.76 3.39 20.22
CA LYS A 162 -13.01 4.72 19.62
C LYS A 162 -13.16 4.68 18.08
N GLN A 163 -12.62 3.66 17.42
CA GLN A 163 -12.75 3.53 15.96
C GLN A 163 -14.07 2.87 15.53
N ILE A 164 -14.80 2.20 16.44
CA ILE A 164 -16.03 1.47 16.10
C ILE A 164 -17.06 2.31 15.33
N PRO A 165 -17.39 3.55 15.72
CA PRO A 165 -18.37 4.35 14.97
C PRO A 165 -17.93 4.63 13.53
N ALA A 166 -16.65 4.93 13.33
CA ALA A 166 -16.08 5.17 12.00
C ALA A 166 -16.12 3.89 11.15
N LEU A 167 -15.73 2.75 11.72
CA LEU A 167 -15.75 1.45 11.04
C LEU A 167 -17.17 1.03 10.64
N LEU A 168 -18.17 1.31 11.48
CA LEU A 168 -19.58 1.05 11.15
C LEU A 168 -20.06 1.94 10.01
N ASN A 169 -19.74 3.24 10.04
CA ASN A 169 -20.08 4.18 8.96
C ASN A 169 -19.42 3.78 7.63
N LEU A 170 -18.22 3.26 7.66
CA LEU A 170 -17.49 2.75 6.50
C LEU A 170 -17.93 1.34 6.10
N LYS A 171 -18.98 0.79 6.75
CA LYS A 171 -19.53 -0.55 6.46
C LYS A 171 -18.48 -1.67 6.52
N SER A 172 -17.46 -1.54 7.37
CA SER A 172 -16.35 -2.48 7.50
C SER A 172 -16.77 -3.91 7.90
N TYR A 173 -18.01 -4.08 8.37
CA TYR A 173 -18.63 -5.36 8.65
C TYR A 173 -19.05 -6.13 7.38
N LYS A 174 -19.08 -5.48 6.21
CA LYS A 174 -19.35 -6.15 4.93
C LYS A 174 -18.06 -6.72 4.35
N SER A 175 -18.20 -7.72 3.49
CA SER A 175 -17.11 -8.13 2.61
C SER A 175 -16.90 -7.11 1.48
N VAL A 176 -15.73 -7.14 0.84
CA VAL A 176 -15.46 -6.30 -0.34
C VAL A 176 -16.49 -6.54 -1.43
N TYR A 177 -16.76 -7.81 -1.79
CA TYR A 177 -17.77 -8.16 -2.78
C TYR A 177 -19.17 -7.68 -2.36
N GLY A 178 -19.52 -7.81 -1.08
CA GLY A 178 -20.79 -7.33 -0.53
C GLY A 178 -20.93 -5.81 -0.57
N LEU A 179 -19.83 -5.06 -0.36
CA LEU A 179 -19.85 -3.60 -0.53
C LEU A 179 -20.02 -3.21 -2.00
N VAL A 180 -19.19 -3.76 -2.89
CA VAL A 180 -19.22 -3.48 -4.33
C VAL A 180 -20.60 -3.78 -4.92
N SER A 181 -21.25 -4.88 -4.49
CA SER A 181 -22.60 -5.27 -4.95
C SER A 181 -23.70 -4.27 -4.61
N ASN A 182 -23.48 -3.35 -3.66
CA ASN A 182 -24.44 -2.27 -3.38
C ASN A 182 -24.41 -1.16 -4.44
N TYR A 183 -23.33 -1.07 -5.21
CA TYR A 183 -23.10 0.00 -6.19
C TYR A 183 -23.15 -0.50 -7.63
N ILE A 184 -22.72 -1.73 -7.87
CA ILE A 184 -22.54 -2.32 -9.18
C ILE A 184 -23.54 -3.45 -9.37
N SER A 185 -24.29 -3.40 -10.48
CA SER A 185 -25.33 -4.39 -10.79
C SER A 185 -24.82 -5.55 -11.67
N ASN A 186 -23.88 -5.27 -12.57
CA ASN A 186 -23.29 -6.27 -13.46
C ASN A 186 -22.30 -7.17 -12.70
N GLU A 187 -22.44 -8.48 -12.84
CA GLU A 187 -21.66 -9.46 -12.07
C GLU A 187 -20.17 -9.45 -12.45
N GLU A 188 -19.86 -9.30 -13.74
CA GLU A 188 -18.47 -9.25 -14.20
C GLU A 188 -17.74 -8.01 -13.66
N LEU A 189 -18.41 -6.86 -13.66
CA LEU A 189 -17.89 -5.63 -13.05
C LEU A 189 -17.75 -5.76 -11.53
N ARG A 190 -18.64 -6.48 -10.85
CA ARG A 190 -18.45 -6.80 -9.41
C ARG A 190 -17.16 -7.55 -9.17
N ARG A 191 -16.84 -8.54 -10.01
CA ARG A 191 -15.59 -9.30 -9.92
C ARG A 191 -14.38 -8.40 -10.13
N VAL A 192 -14.42 -7.52 -11.15
CA VAL A 192 -13.37 -6.55 -11.43
C VAL A 192 -13.12 -5.65 -10.21
N PHE A 193 -14.15 -4.98 -9.71
CA PHE A 193 -14.00 -4.00 -8.61
C PHE A 193 -13.80 -4.64 -7.23
N SER A 194 -13.90 -5.96 -7.12
CA SER A 194 -13.65 -6.70 -5.87
C SER A 194 -12.25 -7.33 -5.80
N MET A 195 -11.36 -7.06 -6.74
CA MET A 195 -10.05 -7.72 -6.81
C MET A 195 -9.05 -7.30 -5.73
N HIS A 196 -9.21 -6.11 -5.13
CA HIS A 196 -8.20 -5.49 -4.27
C HIS A 196 -7.71 -6.38 -3.10
N PRO A 197 -8.55 -7.19 -2.42
CA PRO A 197 -8.09 -8.12 -1.40
C PRO A 197 -7.05 -9.12 -1.88
N LEU A 198 -7.03 -9.47 -3.17
CA LEU A 198 -6.05 -10.40 -3.74
C LEU A 198 -4.61 -9.87 -3.60
N LEU A 199 -4.43 -8.55 -3.60
CA LEU A 199 -3.12 -7.90 -3.43
C LEU A 199 -2.49 -8.19 -2.05
N VAL A 200 -3.32 -8.52 -1.06
CA VAL A 200 -2.89 -8.88 0.31
C VAL A 200 -3.18 -10.35 0.65
N GLY A 201 -3.49 -11.16 -0.36
CA GLY A 201 -3.80 -12.58 -0.18
C GLY A 201 -5.18 -12.86 0.43
N GLY A 202 -6.10 -11.91 0.36
CA GLY A 202 -7.45 -12.01 0.89
C GLY A 202 -8.46 -12.52 -0.13
N ASN A 203 -9.56 -13.12 0.36
CA ASN A 203 -10.71 -13.54 -0.45
C ASN A 203 -11.75 -12.41 -0.47
N PRO A 204 -12.19 -11.89 -1.63
CA PRO A 204 -13.15 -10.78 -1.72
C PRO A 204 -14.49 -11.04 -1.01
N PHE A 205 -14.89 -12.30 -0.89
CA PHE A 205 -16.16 -12.68 -0.26
C PHE A 205 -16.12 -12.70 1.26
N THR A 206 -14.93 -12.79 1.87
CA THR A 206 -14.74 -12.86 3.33
C THR A 206 -13.90 -11.73 3.89
N THR A 207 -13.08 -11.08 3.07
CA THR A 207 -12.26 -9.94 3.51
C THR A 207 -13.12 -8.69 3.72
N THR A 208 -12.90 -8.00 4.82
CA THR A 208 -13.60 -6.76 5.16
C THR A 208 -13.49 -5.69 4.06
N SER A 209 -14.56 -4.93 3.87
CA SER A 209 -14.67 -3.87 2.85
C SER A 209 -13.67 -2.71 3.01
N ILE A 210 -12.89 -2.67 4.07
CA ILE A 210 -11.77 -1.71 4.21
C ILE A 210 -10.71 -1.89 3.11
N TYR A 211 -10.65 -3.08 2.51
CA TYR A 211 -9.72 -3.40 1.40
C TYR A 211 -10.34 -3.18 0.00
N THR A 212 -11.38 -2.37 -0.09
CA THR A 212 -12.01 -2.02 -1.40
C THR A 212 -11.23 -0.94 -2.12
#